data_e1ad37c833fec5e215439bef9f40a0d4
#
_entry.id   e1ad37c833fec5e215439bef9f40a0d4
#
_cell.length_a   1.000
_cell.length_b   1.000
_cell.length_c   1.000
_cell.angle_alpha   90.00
_cell.angle_beta   90.00
_cell.angle_gamma   90.00
#
_symmetry.space_group_name_H-M   'P 1'
#
loop_
_entity.id
_entity.type
_entity.pdbx_description
1 polymer ?
#
loop_
_entity_poly.entity_id
_entity_poly.type
_entity_poly.pdbx_seq_one_letter_code
_entity_poly.pdbx_strand_id
1 'polypeptide(L)'
;MDYLRHAGLEPRHALDGQTALEIAAAWRPDLVVLDLMLPGVSGLEVCRRLRGTRDAGVLLPVIMLTALGEESDRVLGFESGADDYVTKPFSPRELTLRVEAVLRRARAAGTVAATPQPVRSGGLEVDVAARRARSDGRELELTVREFDLLAFFVSHPGRAFTRAELLEQVWGWSFGDLSTITVYVRRLRDKVEKVPAVPAMLQTVWGVGYRWEADPS
;
A
#
# COMPACT_ATOMS: atom_id res chain seq x y z
N MET A 1 -6.36 -0.03 -22.15
CA MET A 1 -5.35 1.00 -22.48
C MET A 1 -5.99 2.36 -22.73
N ASP A 2 -7.03 2.44 -23.55
CA ASP A 2 -7.62 3.73 -23.98
C ASP A 2 -8.22 4.55 -22.83
N TYR A 3 -8.88 3.93 -21.86
CA TYR A 3 -9.39 4.62 -20.66
C TYR A 3 -8.28 5.32 -19.86
N LEU A 4 -7.08 4.69 -19.75
CA LEU A 4 -5.94 5.32 -19.07
C LEU A 4 -5.38 6.51 -19.86
N ARG A 5 -5.35 6.41 -21.20
CA ARG A 5 -4.94 7.54 -22.05
C ARG A 5 -5.91 8.70 -21.96
N HIS A 6 -7.22 8.45 -21.95
CA HIS A 6 -8.24 9.48 -21.75
C HIS A 6 -8.15 10.18 -20.39
N ALA A 7 -7.60 9.49 -19.39
CA ALA A 7 -7.30 10.06 -18.07
C ALA A 7 -5.94 10.83 -18.04
N GLY A 8 -5.31 11.06 -19.18
CA GLY A 8 -4.05 11.80 -19.27
C GLY A 8 -2.81 10.99 -18.83
N LEU A 9 -2.91 9.66 -18.79
CA LEU A 9 -1.82 8.77 -18.45
C LEU A 9 -1.13 8.23 -19.71
N GLU A 10 0.14 7.86 -19.60
CA GLU A 10 0.92 7.23 -20.66
C GLU A 10 1.12 5.73 -20.36
N PRO A 11 0.17 4.84 -20.68
CA PRO A 11 0.30 3.43 -20.37
C PRO A 11 1.20 2.72 -21.38
N ARG A 12 2.08 1.85 -20.88
CA ARG A 12 2.81 0.84 -21.66
C ARG A 12 2.32 -0.55 -21.29
N HIS A 13 2.41 -1.48 -22.21
CA HIS A 13 1.92 -2.84 -22.05
C HIS A 13 3.05 -3.84 -22.20
N ALA A 14 3.12 -4.79 -21.29
CA ALA A 14 3.96 -5.98 -21.35
C ALA A 14 3.08 -7.22 -21.45
N LEU A 15 3.49 -8.21 -22.25
CA LEU A 15 2.75 -9.45 -22.45
C LEU A 15 3.13 -10.54 -21.45
N ASP A 16 4.28 -10.40 -20.80
CA ASP A 16 4.84 -11.35 -19.83
C ASP A 16 5.63 -10.63 -18.73
N GLY A 17 6.00 -11.37 -17.70
CA GLY A 17 6.67 -10.79 -16.53
C GLY A 17 8.10 -10.32 -16.80
N GLN A 18 8.83 -10.96 -17.71
CA GLN A 18 10.20 -10.55 -18.05
C GLN A 18 10.19 -9.21 -18.79
N THR A 19 9.36 -9.10 -19.82
CA THR A 19 9.14 -7.84 -20.56
C THR A 19 8.66 -6.70 -19.63
N ALA A 20 7.82 -7.02 -18.63
CA ALA A 20 7.37 -6.03 -17.64
C ALA A 20 8.54 -5.47 -16.82
N LEU A 21 9.48 -6.32 -16.36
CA LEU A 21 10.68 -5.89 -15.63
C LEU A 21 11.61 -5.03 -16.50
N GLU A 22 11.82 -5.40 -17.76
CA GLU A 22 12.65 -4.64 -18.70
C GLU A 22 12.08 -3.26 -18.98
N ILE A 23 10.75 -3.17 -19.24
CA ILE A 23 10.07 -1.89 -19.43
C ILE A 23 10.15 -1.06 -18.15
N ALA A 24 9.93 -1.65 -16.96
CA ALA A 24 9.98 -0.94 -15.71
C ALA A 24 11.38 -0.36 -15.42
N ALA A 25 12.44 -1.10 -15.73
CA ALA A 25 13.82 -0.65 -15.57
C ALA A 25 14.17 0.50 -16.53
N ALA A 26 13.77 0.39 -17.81
CA ALA A 26 14.11 1.37 -18.84
C ALA A 26 13.27 2.65 -18.74
N TRP A 27 11.98 2.53 -18.44
CA TRP A 27 11.03 3.64 -18.49
C TRP A 27 10.72 4.28 -17.13
N ARG A 28 11.00 3.55 -16.02
CA ARG A 28 10.74 4.00 -14.64
C ARG A 28 9.31 4.51 -14.42
N PRO A 29 8.30 3.66 -14.55
CA PRO A 29 6.91 4.07 -14.41
C PRO A 29 6.60 4.60 -13.00
N ASP A 30 5.60 5.48 -12.89
CA ASP A 30 5.08 5.97 -11.61
C ASP A 30 4.19 4.95 -10.89
N LEU A 31 3.65 3.96 -11.63
CA LEU A 31 2.78 2.90 -11.11
C LEU A 31 2.78 1.70 -12.07
N VAL A 32 2.66 0.49 -11.52
CA VAL A 32 2.49 -0.73 -12.30
C VAL A 32 1.13 -1.37 -11.97
N VAL A 33 0.37 -1.72 -13.02
CA VAL A 33 -0.79 -2.61 -12.94
C VAL A 33 -0.33 -3.99 -13.37
N LEU A 34 -0.44 -4.99 -12.50
CA LEU A 34 0.22 -6.27 -12.65
C LEU A 34 -0.77 -7.43 -12.51
N ASP A 35 -0.88 -8.25 -13.52
CA ASP A 35 -1.66 -9.48 -13.44
C ASP A 35 -0.91 -10.53 -12.62
N LEU A 36 -1.60 -11.20 -11.70
CA LEU A 36 -1.05 -12.34 -10.98
C LEU A 36 -0.63 -13.47 -11.92
N MET A 37 -1.47 -13.76 -12.92
CA MET A 37 -1.35 -14.87 -13.84
C MET A 37 -0.60 -14.44 -15.11
N LEU A 38 0.67 -14.06 -14.99
CA LEU A 38 1.52 -13.77 -16.14
C LEU A 38 2.25 -15.04 -16.60
N PRO A 39 2.43 -15.21 -17.92
CA PRO A 39 3.27 -16.30 -18.45
C PRO A 39 4.75 -16.06 -18.09
N GLY A 40 5.47 -17.15 -17.87
CA GLY A 40 6.88 -17.13 -17.51
C GLY A 40 7.10 -16.69 -16.08
N VAL A 41 7.50 -15.44 -15.86
CA VAL A 41 7.69 -14.87 -14.51
C VAL A 41 6.34 -14.42 -13.97
N SER A 42 5.89 -15.02 -12.85
CA SER A 42 4.60 -14.70 -12.24
C SER A 42 4.53 -13.23 -11.77
N GLY A 43 3.30 -12.68 -11.72
CA GLY A 43 3.11 -11.30 -11.22
C GLY A 43 3.62 -11.10 -9.79
N LEU A 44 3.55 -12.10 -8.93
CA LEU A 44 4.12 -12.05 -7.57
C LEU A 44 5.64 -11.87 -7.59
N GLU A 45 6.31 -12.62 -8.45
CA GLU A 45 7.76 -12.54 -8.58
C GLU A 45 8.20 -11.21 -9.22
N VAL A 46 7.44 -10.71 -10.23
CA VAL A 46 7.65 -9.37 -10.79
C VAL A 46 7.53 -8.32 -9.69
N CYS A 47 6.48 -8.38 -8.87
CA CYS A 47 6.27 -7.44 -7.77
C CYS A 47 7.44 -7.45 -6.79
N ARG A 48 7.91 -8.64 -6.35
CA ARG A 48 9.07 -8.76 -5.45
C ARG A 48 10.34 -8.13 -6.04
N ARG A 49 10.63 -8.41 -7.32
CA ARG A 49 11.82 -7.84 -8.00
C ARG A 49 11.73 -6.33 -8.12
N LEU A 50 10.56 -5.79 -8.44
CA LEU A 50 10.34 -4.34 -8.49
C LEU A 50 10.54 -3.67 -7.12
N ARG A 51 10.27 -4.37 -6.02
CA ARG A 51 10.51 -3.88 -4.66
C ARG A 51 12.00 -3.83 -4.29
N GLY A 52 12.81 -4.75 -4.81
CA GLY A 52 14.25 -4.84 -4.50
C GLY A 52 15.15 -3.89 -5.32
N THR A 53 14.61 -3.13 -6.28
CA THR A 53 15.42 -2.38 -7.26
C THR A 53 15.49 -0.86 -7.04
N ARG A 54 14.84 -0.29 -6.03
CA ARG A 54 14.86 1.18 -5.80
C ARG A 54 15.57 1.54 -4.51
N ASP A 55 16.27 2.69 -4.57
CA ASP A 55 16.86 3.36 -3.42
C ASP A 55 15.81 3.70 -2.36
N ALA A 56 16.22 3.66 -1.10
CA ALA A 56 15.38 3.83 0.09
C ALA A 56 14.40 5.02 0.00
N GLY A 57 13.13 4.78 0.31
CA GLY A 57 12.15 5.82 0.58
C GLY A 57 10.77 5.58 -0.05
N VAL A 58 10.60 5.67 -1.36
CA VAL A 58 9.28 5.50 -1.99
C VAL A 58 9.28 4.28 -2.90
N LEU A 59 8.62 3.23 -2.46
CA LEU A 59 8.43 2.03 -3.29
C LEU A 59 7.48 2.34 -4.46
N LEU A 60 7.82 1.79 -5.63
CA LEU A 60 6.98 1.89 -6.84
C LEU A 60 5.57 1.37 -6.55
N PRO A 61 4.50 2.14 -6.72
CA PRO A 61 3.14 1.66 -6.52
C PRO A 61 2.79 0.50 -7.46
N VAL A 62 2.18 -0.56 -6.91
CA VAL A 62 1.73 -1.72 -7.67
C VAL A 62 0.27 -2.03 -7.36
N ILE A 63 -0.57 -2.07 -8.40
CA ILE A 63 -1.95 -2.58 -8.33
C ILE A 63 -1.97 -3.98 -8.92
N MET A 64 -2.38 -4.98 -8.13
CA MET A 64 -2.49 -6.36 -8.60
C MET A 64 -3.87 -6.63 -9.18
N LEU A 65 -3.91 -7.30 -10.33
CA LEU A 65 -5.15 -7.86 -10.90
C LEU A 65 -5.26 -9.34 -10.49
N THR A 66 -6.34 -9.70 -9.80
CA THR A 66 -6.56 -11.06 -9.29
C THR A 66 -7.79 -11.70 -9.91
N ALA A 67 -7.81 -13.02 -10.08
CA ALA A 67 -9.03 -13.75 -10.41
C ALA A 67 -9.92 -13.86 -9.15
N LEU A 68 -11.24 -13.85 -9.38
CA LEU A 68 -12.22 -14.13 -8.32
C LEU A 68 -12.22 -15.65 -8.10
N GLY A 69 -11.67 -16.16 -7.02
CA GLY A 69 -11.81 -17.60 -6.84
C GLY A 69 -11.25 -18.22 -5.57
N GLU A 70 -10.09 -17.84 -5.12
CA GLU A 70 -9.53 -18.49 -3.94
C GLU A 70 -9.05 -17.48 -2.89
N GLU A 71 -9.44 -17.73 -1.64
CA GLU A 71 -8.96 -16.98 -0.47
C GLU A 71 -7.42 -17.08 -0.37
N SER A 72 -6.85 -18.19 -0.84
CA SER A 72 -5.41 -18.42 -0.99
C SER A 72 -4.73 -17.45 -1.97
N ASP A 73 -5.33 -17.16 -3.13
CA ASP A 73 -4.78 -16.22 -4.12
C ASP A 73 -4.79 -14.78 -3.60
N ARG A 74 -5.79 -14.43 -2.79
CA ARG A 74 -5.84 -13.13 -2.10
C ARG A 74 -4.75 -13.02 -1.04
N VAL A 75 -4.55 -14.05 -0.23
CA VAL A 75 -3.50 -14.08 0.81
C VAL A 75 -2.11 -14.00 0.17
N LEU A 76 -1.85 -14.78 -0.87
CA LEU A 76 -0.57 -14.76 -1.61
C LEU A 76 -0.34 -13.41 -2.32
N GLY A 77 -1.37 -12.86 -2.94
CA GLY A 77 -1.32 -11.51 -3.52
C GLY A 77 -1.01 -10.46 -2.45
N PHE A 78 -1.63 -10.56 -1.31
CA PHE A 78 -1.37 -9.69 -0.16
C PHE A 78 0.07 -9.82 0.38
N GLU A 79 0.68 -10.97 0.38
CA GLU A 79 2.08 -11.17 0.84
C GLU A 79 3.12 -10.54 -0.11
N SER A 80 2.76 -10.25 -1.36
CA SER A 80 3.68 -9.69 -2.37
C SER A 80 4.06 -8.22 -2.18
N GLY A 81 3.38 -7.48 -1.30
CA GLY A 81 3.65 -6.06 -1.09
C GLY A 81 2.93 -5.10 -2.04
N ALA A 82 1.92 -5.53 -2.79
CA ALA A 82 1.14 -4.64 -3.65
C ALA A 82 0.40 -3.55 -2.84
N ASP A 83 0.17 -2.40 -3.45
CA ASP A 83 -0.51 -1.25 -2.83
C ASP A 83 -2.02 -1.32 -2.96
N ASP A 84 -2.53 -2.04 -3.95
CA ASP A 84 -3.94 -2.24 -4.19
C ASP A 84 -4.22 -3.52 -4.97
N TYR A 85 -5.47 -4.00 -4.93
CA TYR A 85 -5.94 -5.19 -5.63
C TYR A 85 -7.26 -4.90 -6.35
N VAL A 86 -7.36 -5.41 -7.57
CA VAL A 86 -8.57 -5.34 -8.38
C VAL A 86 -8.95 -6.74 -8.80
N THR A 87 -10.13 -7.19 -8.40
CA THR A 87 -10.63 -8.51 -8.78
C THR A 87 -11.22 -8.51 -10.18
N LYS A 88 -10.88 -9.51 -10.99
CA LYS A 88 -11.49 -9.76 -12.29
C LYS A 88 -12.84 -10.48 -12.12
N PRO A 89 -13.89 -10.12 -12.89
CA PRO A 89 -13.91 -9.05 -13.90
C PRO A 89 -14.02 -7.66 -13.27
N PHE A 90 -13.28 -6.69 -13.76
CA PHE A 90 -13.34 -5.29 -13.33
C PHE A 90 -13.77 -4.37 -14.48
N SER A 91 -14.37 -3.23 -14.13
CA SER A 91 -14.65 -2.21 -15.13
C SER A 91 -13.37 -1.39 -15.42
N PRO A 92 -13.12 -1.00 -16.70
CA PRO A 92 -12.01 -0.11 -17.03
C PRO A 92 -12.05 1.21 -16.24
N ARG A 93 -13.25 1.72 -15.98
CA ARG A 93 -13.45 2.94 -15.18
C ARG A 93 -13.01 2.74 -13.73
N GLU A 94 -13.33 1.61 -13.12
CA GLU A 94 -12.90 1.28 -11.76
C GLU A 94 -11.37 1.26 -11.67
N LEU A 95 -10.72 0.54 -12.59
CA LEU A 95 -9.24 0.47 -12.62
C LEU A 95 -8.63 1.87 -12.78
N THR A 96 -9.15 2.70 -13.68
CA THR A 96 -8.67 4.07 -13.89
C THR A 96 -8.77 4.91 -12.63
N LEU A 97 -9.91 4.88 -11.94
CA LEU A 97 -10.10 5.61 -10.68
C LEU A 97 -9.12 5.16 -9.59
N ARG A 98 -8.83 3.87 -9.51
CA ARG A 98 -7.84 3.32 -8.57
C ARG A 98 -6.43 3.77 -8.91
N VAL A 99 -6.04 3.72 -10.18
CA VAL A 99 -4.73 4.21 -10.66
C VAL A 99 -4.56 5.69 -10.31
N GLU A 100 -5.54 6.53 -10.63
CA GLU A 100 -5.50 7.97 -10.31
C GLU A 100 -5.41 8.22 -8.80
N ALA A 101 -6.16 7.47 -7.99
CA ALA A 101 -6.13 7.60 -6.54
C ALA A 101 -4.75 7.25 -5.97
N VAL A 102 -4.11 6.18 -6.44
CA VAL A 102 -2.77 5.78 -6.01
C VAL A 102 -1.72 6.79 -6.45
N LEU A 103 -1.75 7.24 -7.72
CA LEU A 103 -0.81 8.25 -8.24
C LEU A 103 -0.93 9.59 -7.54
N ARG A 104 -2.16 10.06 -7.28
CA ARG A 104 -2.41 11.32 -6.55
C ARG A 104 -1.74 11.30 -5.18
N ARG A 105 -1.86 10.19 -4.44
CA ARG A 105 -1.25 10.04 -3.12
C ARG A 105 0.27 9.95 -3.17
N ALA A 106 0.81 9.20 -4.14
CA ALA A 106 2.25 9.12 -4.34
C ALA A 106 2.87 10.50 -4.65
N ARG A 107 2.13 11.36 -5.37
CA ARG A 107 2.55 12.73 -5.74
C ARG A 107 2.33 13.75 -4.62
N ALA A 108 1.32 13.60 -3.79
CA ALA A 108 1.04 14.51 -2.67
C ALA A 108 2.19 14.57 -1.64
N ALA A 109 3.11 13.63 -1.68
CA ALA A 109 4.34 13.62 -0.91
C ALA A 109 5.29 14.80 -1.17
N GLY A 110 5.09 15.56 -2.28
CA GLY A 110 5.97 16.66 -2.69
C GLY A 110 5.48 18.08 -2.39
N THR A 111 4.26 18.26 -1.86
CA THR A 111 3.61 19.59 -1.84
C THR A 111 3.10 20.07 -0.48
N VAL A 112 3.54 19.49 0.62
CA VAL A 112 3.13 20.02 1.94
C VAL A 112 4.10 21.09 2.40
N ALA A 113 3.69 22.35 2.21
CA ALA A 113 4.27 23.50 2.89
C ALA A 113 3.91 23.45 4.39
N ALA A 114 4.90 23.67 5.23
CA ALA A 114 4.93 23.61 6.70
C ALA A 114 5.20 22.20 7.26
N THR A 115 6.41 22.03 7.74
CA THR A 115 6.92 20.83 8.42
C THR A 115 6.16 20.59 9.74
N PRO A 116 5.16 19.72 9.79
CA PRO A 116 4.79 19.14 11.07
C PRO A 116 6.01 18.39 11.59
N GLN A 117 6.35 18.56 12.84
CA GLN A 117 7.41 17.76 13.45
C GLN A 117 7.06 16.27 13.30
N PRO A 118 8.06 15.39 13.08
CA PRO A 118 7.82 13.97 13.05
C PRO A 118 7.06 13.50 14.27
N VAL A 119 6.03 12.70 14.08
CA VAL A 119 5.30 12.07 15.17
C VAL A 119 6.17 10.98 15.77
N ARG A 120 6.38 11.03 17.09
CA ARG A 120 7.14 10.02 17.82
C ARG A 120 6.21 9.22 18.73
N SER A 121 6.38 7.91 18.72
CA SER A 121 5.61 6.96 19.53
C SER A 121 6.52 5.77 19.87
N GLY A 122 6.93 5.64 21.12
CA GLY A 122 7.95 4.67 21.49
C GLY A 122 9.25 4.88 20.70
N GLY A 123 9.79 3.81 20.08
CA GLY A 123 10.95 3.90 19.17
C GLY A 123 10.60 4.29 17.72
N LEU A 124 9.32 4.51 17.42
CA LEU A 124 8.85 4.85 16.08
C LEU A 124 8.86 6.38 15.87
N GLU A 125 9.41 6.80 14.74
CA GLU A 125 9.39 8.19 14.26
C GLU A 125 8.76 8.21 12.86
N VAL A 126 7.70 9.00 12.67
CA VAL A 126 6.96 9.12 11.41
C VAL A 126 6.95 10.56 10.93
N ASP A 127 7.67 10.82 9.86
CA ASP A 127 7.63 12.10 9.15
C ASP A 127 6.59 12.00 8.02
N VAL A 128 5.41 12.54 8.32
CA VAL A 128 4.28 12.49 7.37
C VAL A 128 4.56 13.33 6.13
N ALA A 129 5.26 14.45 6.27
CA ALA A 129 5.58 15.35 5.16
C ALA A 129 6.62 14.74 4.22
N ALA A 130 7.70 14.16 4.77
CA ALA A 130 8.71 13.46 3.99
C ALA A 130 8.29 12.05 3.56
N ARG A 131 7.16 11.52 4.06
CA ARG A 131 6.70 10.13 3.87
C ARG A 131 7.76 9.11 4.27
N ARG A 132 8.38 9.33 5.41
CA ARG A 132 9.39 8.45 6.00
C ARG A 132 8.98 7.97 7.37
N ALA A 133 9.30 6.73 7.67
CA ALA A 133 9.14 6.18 9.01
C ALA A 133 10.42 5.46 9.43
N ARG A 134 10.77 5.57 10.71
CA ARG A 134 11.92 4.88 11.30
C ARG A 134 11.48 4.18 12.57
N SER A 135 12.05 3.01 12.81
CA SER A 135 11.93 2.29 14.07
C SER A 135 13.32 2.09 14.66
N ASP A 136 13.52 2.56 15.89
CA ASP A 136 14.81 2.54 16.58
C ASP A 136 15.98 3.08 15.72
N GLY A 137 15.70 4.17 14.98
CA GLY A 137 16.65 4.86 14.10
C GLY A 137 16.85 4.21 12.72
N ARG A 138 16.27 3.04 12.46
CA ARG A 138 16.34 2.33 11.16
C ARG A 138 15.14 2.72 10.29
N GLU A 139 15.39 3.04 9.03
CA GLU A 139 14.33 3.36 8.08
C GLU A 139 13.47 2.13 7.80
N LEU A 140 12.14 2.31 7.84
CA LEU A 140 11.17 1.28 7.53
C LEU A 140 10.81 1.31 6.03
N GLU A 141 10.95 0.18 5.37
CA GLU A 141 10.48 0.01 3.99
C GLU A 141 8.98 -0.22 3.99
N LEU A 142 8.22 0.86 3.77
CA LEU A 142 6.77 0.83 3.69
C LEU A 142 6.30 1.03 2.26
N THR A 143 5.30 0.27 1.85
CA THR A 143 4.56 0.58 0.62
C THR A 143 3.78 1.89 0.80
N VAL A 144 3.31 2.48 -0.30
CA VAL A 144 2.53 3.73 -0.24
C VAL A 144 1.34 3.56 0.71
N ARG A 145 0.64 2.42 0.63
CA ARG A 145 -0.55 2.15 1.47
C ARG A 145 -0.22 1.84 2.93
N GLU A 146 0.84 1.12 3.17
CA GLU A 146 1.30 0.87 4.54
C GLU A 146 1.68 2.19 5.21
N PHE A 147 2.35 3.08 4.47
CA PHE A 147 2.67 4.41 4.98
C PHE A 147 1.41 5.26 5.22
N ASP A 148 0.46 5.29 4.27
CA ASP A 148 -0.80 6.03 4.41
C ASP A 148 -1.59 5.57 5.65
N LEU A 149 -1.65 4.25 5.86
CA LEU A 149 -2.32 3.66 7.02
C LEU A 149 -1.60 4.01 8.33
N LEU A 150 -0.26 3.93 8.35
CA LEU A 150 0.54 4.32 9.51
C LEU A 150 0.35 5.81 9.83
N ALA A 151 0.50 6.69 8.83
CA ALA A 151 0.32 8.13 8.98
C ALA A 151 -1.06 8.49 9.50
N PHE A 152 -2.10 7.80 9.00
CA PHE A 152 -3.46 7.97 9.50
C PHE A 152 -3.58 7.61 10.98
N PHE A 153 -3.06 6.45 11.39
CA PHE A 153 -3.13 5.99 12.76
C PHE A 153 -2.37 6.88 13.73
N VAL A 154 -1.13 7.25 13.43
CA VAL A 154 -0.32 8.10 14.31
C VAL A 154 -0.87 9.53 14.44
N SER A 155 -1.67 9.97 13.45
CA SER A 155 -2.38 11.25 13.50
C SER A 155 -3.68 11.20 14.31
N HIS A 156 -4.13 10.01 14.73
CA HIS A 156 -5.37 9.82 15.49
C HIS A 156 -5.17 8.85 16.67
N PRO A 157 -4.21 9.12 17.57
CA PRO A 157 -3.92 8.23 18.67
C PRO A 157 -5.12 8.06 19.61
N GLY A 158 -5.28 6.87 20.18
CA GLY A 158 -6.33 6.53 21.13
C GLY A 158 -7.72 6.33 20.54
N ARG A 159 -7.96 6.72 19.29
CA ARG A 159 -9.26 6.51 18.63
C ARG A 159 -9.32 5.16 17.93
N ALA A 160 -10.38 4.40 18.18
CA ALA A 160 -10.69 3.19 17.46
C ALA A 160 -11.43 3.51 16.15
N PHE A 161 -11.07 2.80 15.08
CA PHE A 161 -11.68 2.92 13.76
C PHE A 161 -12.17 1.56 13.29
N THR A 162 -13.35 1.52 12.70
CA THR A 162 -13.86 0.33 12.03
C THR A 162 -13.08 0.08 10.73
N ARG A 163 -13.16 -1.16 10.23
CA ARG A 163 -12.56 -1.49 8.92
C ARG A 163 -13.15 -0.67 7.79
N ALA A 164 -14.44 -0.36 7.86
CA ALA A 164 -15.13 0.46 6.86
C ALA A 164 -14.62 1.92 6.88
N GLU A 165 -14.51 2.53 8.07
CA GLU A 165 -13.92 3.87 8.22
C GLU A 165 -12.49 3.92 7.70
N LEU A 166 -11.65 2.91 8.02
CA LEU A 166 -10.28 2.85 7.52
C LEU A 166 -10.25 2.72 5.99
N LEU A 167 -11.13 1.90 5.41
CA LEU A 167 -11.22 1.76 3.96
C LEU A 167 -11.62 3.09 3.30
N GLU A 168 -12.56 3.82 3.86
CA GLU A 168 -12.98 5.12 3.37
C GLU A 168 -11.91 6.20 3.57
N GLN A 169 -11.37 6.33 4.77
CA GLN A 169 -10.45 7.42 5.13
C GLN A 169 -9.06 7.25 4.49
N VAL A 170 -8.55 6.01 4.45
CA VAL A 170 -7.20 5.74 3.94
C VAL A 170 -7.21 5.39 2.46
N TRP A 171 -8.18 4.60 2.00
CA TRP A 171 -8.27 4.20 0.57
C TRP A 171 -9.14 5.14 -0.25
N GLY A 172 -10.08 5.88 0.39
CA GLY A 172 -11.05 6.74 -0.28
C GLY A 172 -12.17 5.94 -0.94
N TRP A 173 -12.47 4.74 -0.42
CA TRP A 173 -13.50 3.87 -0.97
C TRP A 173 -14.61 3.63 0.04
N SER A 174 -15.85 3.88 -0.38
CA SER A 174 -17.05 3.53 0.38
C SER A 174 -17.51 2.09 0.15
N PHE A 175 -16.82 1.34 -0.70
CA PHE A 175 -17.12 -0.06 -1.05
C PHE A 175 -15.80 -0.84 -1.24
N GLY A 176 -15.84 -2.13 -1.01
CA GLY A 176 -14.69 -3.01 -1.18
C GLY A 176 -14.61 -4.10 -0.11
N ASP A 177 -13.62 -4.98 -0.25
CA ASP A 177 -13.40 -6.06 0.69
C ASP A 177 -12.70 -5.54 1.96
N LEU A 178 -13.40 -5.61 3.08
CA LEU A 178 -12.88 -5.20 4.39
C LEU A 178 -11.71 -6.08 4.89
N SER A 179 -11.50 -7.26 4.30
CA SER A 179 -10.36 -8.11 4.59
C SER A 179 -9.03 -7.44 4.21
N THR A 180 -9.06 -6.54 3.22
CA THR A 180 -7.93 -5.69 2.82
C THR A 180 -7.30 -5.01 4.04
N ILE A 181 -8.12 -4.40 4.89
CA ILE A 181 -7.64 -3.69 6.09
C ILE A 181 -6.93 -4.65 7.05
N THR A 182 -7.48 -5.85 7.25
CA THR A 182 -6.87 -6.86 8.13
C THR A 182 -5.47 -7.24 7.68
N VAL A 183 -5.28 -7.39 6.38
CA VAL A 183 -3.97 -7.74 5.81
C VAL A 183 -2.97 -6.60 5.96
N TYR A 184 -3.37 -5.36 5.66
CA TYR A 184 -2.48 -4.20 5.81
C TYR A 184 -2.12 -3.92 7.27
N VAL A 185 -3.06 -4.14 8.21
CA VAL A 185 -2.77 -4.07 9.64
C VAL A 185 -1.76 -5.14 10.05
N ARG A 186 -1.90 -6.39 9.59
CA ARG A 186 -0.93 -7.45 9.86
C ARG A 186 0.47 -7.05 9.36
N ARG A 187 0.60 -6.63 8.10
CA ARG A 187 1.87 -6.19 7.52
C ARG A 187 2.50 -5.02 8.25
N LEU A 188 1.67 -4.06 8.63
CA LEU A 188 2.16 -2.91 9.38
C LEU A 188 2.70 -3.35 10.73
N ARG A 189 2.00 -4.26 11.43
CA ARG A 189 2.50 -4.87 12.68
C ARG A 189 3.83 -5.58 12.49
N ASP A 190 3.99 -6.34 11.42
CA ASP A 190 5.25 -7.04 11.11
C ASP A 190 6.45 -6.08 10.97
N LYS A 191 6.19 -4.80 10.70
CA LYS A 191 7.22 -3.77 10.49
C LYS A 191 7.42 -2.83 11.69
N VAL A 192 6.35 -2.52 12.44
CA VAL A 192 6.40 -1.52 13.52
C VAL A 192 6.37 -2.11 14.92
N GLU A 193 5.85 -3.33 15.10
CA GLU A 193 5.75 -3.97 16.41
C GLU A 193 6.97 -4.82 16.73
N LYS A 194 7.42 -4.78 17.97
CA LYS A 194 8.48 -5.70 18.45
C LYS A 194 8.02 -7.16 18.42
N VAL A 195 6.76 -7.39 18.76
CA VAL A 195 6.11 -8.71 18.75
C VAL A 195 4.78 -8.59 18.03
N PRO A 196 4.70 -8.83 16.72
CA PRO A 196 3.49 -8.64 15.91
C PRO A 196 2.25 -9.39 16.40
N ALA A 197 2.45 -10.57 17.04
CA ALA A 197 1.37 -11.38 17.60
C ALA A 197 0.76 -10.78 18.87
N VAL A 198 1.50 -9.91 19.58
CA VAL A 198 1.06 -9.19 20.78
C VAL A 198 1.31 -7.70 20.55
N PRO A 199 0.51 -7.05 19.68
CA PRO A 199 0.77 -5.69 19.26
C PRO A 199 0.52 -4.70 20.42
N ALA A 200 1.52 -3.85 20.66
CA ALA A 200 1.47 -2.83 21.69
C ALA A 200 0.95 -1.49 21.15
N MET A 201 1.39 -1.09 19.95
CA MET A 201 1.01 0.18 19.32
C MET A 201 -0.27 0.06 18.51
N LEU A 202 -0.34 -0.87 17.56
CA LEU A 202 -1.49 -1.04 16.68
C LEU A 202 -2.40 -2.15 17.19
N GLN A 203 -3.30 -1.81 18.11
CA GLN A 203 -4.15 -2.74 18.82
C GLN A 203 -5.42 -3.12 18.06
N THR A 204 -5.92 -4.35 18.32
CA THR A 204 -7.27 -4.77 17.90
C THR A 204 -8.26 -4.40 18.99
N VAL A 205 -9.30 -3.65 18.62
CA VAL A 205 -10.45 -3.38 19.48
C VAL A 205 -11.57 -4.34 19.07
N TRP A 206 -11.76 -5.38 19.86
CA TRP A 206 -12.72 -6.46 19.56
C TRP A 206 -14.13 -5.90 19.33
N GLY A 207 -14.78 -6.37 18.29
CA GLY A 207 -16.12 -5.91 17.89
C GLY A 207 -16.15 -4.54 17.19
N VAL A 208 -15.02 -3.79 17.13
CA VAL A 208 -14.94 -2.48 16.51
C VAL A 208 -13.96 -2.50 15.32
N GLY A 209 -12.68 -2.67 15.57
CA GLY A 209 -11.65 -2.58 14.53
C GLY A 209 -10.25 -2.40 15.12
N TYR A 210 -9.60 -1.27 14.84
CA TYR A 210 -8.20 -1.04 15.22
C TYR A 210 -7.99 0.34 15.82
N ARG A 211 -6.99 0.45 16.72
CA ARG A 211 -6.60 1.68 17.42
C ARG A 211 -5.08 1.79 17.50
N TRP A 212 -4.57 3.00 17.38
CA TRP A 212 -3.16 3.30 17.66
C TRP A 212 -2.98 3.78 19.10
N GLU A 213 -2.03 3.16 19.80
CA GLU A 213 -1.61 3.56 21.13
C GLU A 213 -0.25 4.24 21.04
N ALA A 214 -0.18 5.54 21.37
CA ALA A 214 1.03 6.36 21.19
C ALA A 214 2.13 6.01 22.19
N ASP A 215 1.76 5.68 23.42
CA ASP A 215 2.67 5.28 24.50
C ASP A 215 2.25 3.91 25.03
N PRO A 216 2.66 2.84 24.38
CA PRO A 216 2.36 1.49 24.85
C PRO A 216 3.12 1.22 26.16
N SER A 217 2.36 0.91 27.21
CA SER A 217 2.88 0.53 28.54
C SER A 217 3.59 -0.81 28.49
#